data_5d9188441cd6216b59c683a401ef39b0
#
_entry.id   5d9188441cd6216b59c683a401ef39b0
#
_cell.length_a   1.000
_cell.length_b   1.000
_cell.length_c   1.000
_cell.angle_alpha   90.00
_cell.angle_beta   90.00
_cell.angle_gamma   90.00
#
_symmetry.space_group_name_H-M   'P 1'
#
loop_
_entity.id
_entity.type
_entity.pdbx_description
1 polymer ?
#
loop_
_entity_poly.entity_id
_entity_poly.type
_entity_poly.pdbx_seq_one_letter_code
_entity_poly.pdbx_strand_id
1 'polypeptide(L)'
;MIISASKDRADNMSIFLQKLIVETKWLNHLQPTNEDARWSRISFDVACPPHQAPSVKSLGITSQLTGSRADFILLDDVEVPGNSMTELMREKLLQLCTETESILTPSDDSRICFLGTYQNSFSIYTRLAERNYKPFVWPARYPRKTESYGGLLAPQLYEDIEQGANPGECTDPDRFDDED
;
A
#
# COMPACT_ATOMS: atom_id res chain seq x y z
N MET A 1 7.11 1.64 6.73
CA MET A 1 7.99 1.13 5.64
C MET A 1 7.18 1.04 4.36
N ILE A 2 7.75 1.38 3.21
CA ILE A 2 7.11 1.30 1.89
C ILE A 2 7.86 0.25 1.08
N ILE A 3 7.14 -0.70 0.52
CA ILE A 3 7.70 -1.79 -0.29
C ILE A 3 6.91 -1.85 -1.60
N SER A 4 7.60 -1.91 -2.74
CA SER A 4 6.96 -2.05 -4.05
C SER A 4 7.68 -3.10 -4.90
N ALA A 5 7.14 -3.45 -6.07
CA ALA A 5 7.76 -4.40 -7.00
C ALA A 5 9.19 -4.03 -7.37
N SER A 6 9.51 -2.74 -7.43
CA SER A 6 10.86 -2.24 -7.65
C SER A 6 11.23 -1.17 -6.63
N LYS A 7 12.55 -1.02 -6.41
CA LYS A 7 13.07 0.04 -5.54
C LYS A 7 12.67 1.43 -6.03
N ASP A 8 12.75 1.68 -7.34
CA ASP A 8 12.44 2.99 -7.91
C ASP A 8 10.98 3.41 -7.66
N ARG A 9 10.02 2.47 -7.73
CA ARG A 9 8.62 2.75 -7.38
C ARG A 9 8.47 3.11 -5.90
N ALA A 10 9.08 2.35 -5.00
CA ALA A 10 9.05 2.65 -3.58
C ALA A 10 9.72 4.00 -3.26
N ASP A 11 10.84 4.32 -3.90
CA ASP A 11 11.53 5.61 -3.75
C ASP A 11 10.67 6.79 -4.24
N ASN A 12 9.94 6.62 -5.36
CA ASN A 12 9.02 7.64 -5.87
C ASN A 12 7.87 7.91 -4.89
N MET A 13 7.31 6.87 -4.26
CA MET A 13 6.30 7.04 -3.20
C MET A 13 6.89 7.78 -1.99
N SER A 14 8.12 7.46 -1.59
CA SER A 14 8.81 8.16 -0.51
C SER A 14 8.99 9.66 -0.81
N ILE A 15 9.42 9.99 -2.04
CA ILE A 15 9.54 11.39 -2.50
C ILE A 15 8.19 12.10 -2.49
N PHE A 16 7.13 11.42 -2.94
CA PHE A 16 5.78 11.98 -2.92
C PHE A 16 5.32 12.30 -1.50
N LEU A 17 5.54 11.41 -0.53
CA LEU A 17 5.24 11.68 0.87
C LEU A 17 6.02 12.87 1.42
N GLN A 18 7.32 13.00 1.09
CA GLN A 18 8.11 14.17 1.48
C GLN A 18 7.51 15.47 0.92
N LYS A 19 7.10 15.48 -0.36
CA LYS A 19 6.43 16.64 -0.97
C LYS A 19 5.12 16.96 -0.26
N LEU A 20 4.29 15.97 0.04
CA LEU A 20 3.05 16.18 0.78
C LEU A 20 3.30 16.83 2.15
N ILE A 21 4.32 16.38 2.89
CA ILE A 21 4.70 16.95 4.18
C ILE A 21 5.12 18.42 4.03
N VAL A 22 5.87 18.76 2.98
CA VAL A 22 6.38 20.11 2.75
C VAL A 22 5.30 21.07 2.22
N GLU A 23 4.47 20.60 1.30
CA GLU A 23 3.54 21.44 0.54
C GLU A 23 2.15 21.57 1.22
N THR A 24 1.78 20.61 2.07
CA THR A 24 0.46 20.55 2.69
C THR A 24 0.48 21.19 4.08
N LYS A 25 -0.19 22.33 4.26
CA LYS A 25 -0.16 23.15 5.48
C LYS A 25 -0.43 22.35 6.78
N TRP A 26 -1.40 21.43 6.77
CA TRP A 26 -1.74 20.65 7.95
C TRP A 26 -0.75 19.51 8.23
N LEU A 27 0.15 19.16 7.30
CA LEU A 27 1.26 18.21 7.48
C LEU A 27 2.59 18.87 7.85
N ASN A 28 2.70 20.20 7.77
CA ASN A 28 3.97 20.91 8.00
C ASN A 28 4.56 20.66 9.40
N HIS A 29 3.73 20.32 10.38
CA HIS A 29 4.19 19.96 11.72
C HIS A 29 5.02 18.67 11.75
N LEU A 30 4.98 17.87 10.69
CA LEU A 30 5.79 16.65 10.52
C LEU A 30 7.17 16.93 9.92
N GLN A 31 7.46 18.15 9.46
CA GLN A 31 8.79 18.48 8.96
C GLN A 31 9.80 18.45 10.10
N PRO A 32 10.94 17.76 9.94
CA PRO A 32 11.99 17.78 10.94
C PRO A 32 12.60 19.18 11.05
N THR A 33 12.79 19.62 12.28
CA THR A 33 13.47 20.91 12.57
C THR A 33 14.95 20.74 12.88
N ASN A 34 15.41 19.50 13.04
CA ASN A 34 16.80 19.16 13.31
C ASN A 34 17.58 19.04 12.00
N GLU A 35 18.69 19.77 11.88
CA GLU A 35 19.59 19.73 10.71
C GLU A 35 20.22 18.34 10.49
N ASP A 36 20.36 17.53 11.55
CA ASP A 36 20.89 16.17 11.49
C ASP A 36 19.85 15.11 11.11
N ALA A 37 18.58 15.49 10.91
CA ALA A 37 17.52 14.56 10.52
C ALA A 37 17.80 13.98 9.14
N ARG A 38 17.53 12.67 9.00
CA ARG A 38 17.60 12.03 7.67
C ARG A 38 16.53 12.61 6.76
N TRP A 39 16.94 13.05 5.57
CA TRP A 39 16.02 13.55 4.56
C TRP A 39 16.50 13.14 3.16
N SER A 40 16.35 11.85 2.86
CA SER A 40 16.73 11.28 1.58
C SER A 40 15.55 10.60 0.90
N ARG A 41 15.64 10.36 -0.39
CA ARG A 41 14.58 9.66 -1.14
C ARG A 41 14.30 8.23 -0.68
N ILE A 42 15.29 7.58 -0.08
CA ILE A 42 15.17 6.17 0.37
C ILE A 42 14.82 6.04 1.85
N SER A 43 15.03 7.10 2.62
CA SER A 43 14.66 7.14 4.03
C SER A 43 14.64 8.55 4.55
N PHE A 44 13.67 8.86 5.39
CA PHE A 44 13.59 10.16 6.04
C PHE A 44 12.97 10.06 7.43
N ASP A 45 13.21 11.11 8.22
CA ASP A 45 12.62 11.28 9.54
C ASP A 45 11.53 12.34 9.48
N VAL A 46 10.49 12.17 10.29
CA VAL A 46 9.53 13.23 10.59
C VAL A 46 9.86 13.86 11.94
N ALA A 47 9.21 14.96 12.29
CA ALA A 47 9.34 15.61 13.58
C ALA A 47 8.78 14.72 14.70
N CYS A 48 9.61 13.82 15.21
CA CYS A 48 9.31 12.91 16.31
C CYS A 48 10.57 12.75 17.21
N PRO A 49 10.43 12.17 18.40
CA PRO A 49 11.60 11.83 19.23
C PRO A 49 12.62 11.00 18.45
N PRO A 50 13.94 11.18 18.71
CA PRO A 50 14.98 10.45 17.98
C PRO A 50 14.82 8.94 18.06
N HIS A 51 14.86 8.29 16.90
CA HIS A 51 14.81 6.84 16.76
C HIS A 51 16.00 6.32 15.94
N GLN A 52 16.46 5.11 16.25
CA GLN A 52 17.52 4.47 15.46
C GLN A 52 17.06 4.17 14.03
N ALA A 53 15.82 3.69 13.88
CA ALA A 53 15.21 3.47 12.57
C ALA A 53 14.67 4.80 12.00
N PRO A 54 14.69 4.99 10.66
CA PRO A 54 14.02 6.13 10.04
C PRO A 54 12.51 6.06 10.22
N SER A 55 11.84 7.22 10.24
CA SER A 55 10.37 7.27 10.29
C SER A 55 9.75 6.66 9.04
N VAL A 56 10.35 6.89 7.86
CA VAL A 56 9.95 6.27 6.60
C VAL A 56 11.17 5.67 5.91
N LYS A 57 11.02 4.46 5.36
CA LYS A 57 12.04 3.76 4.57
C LYS A 57 11.37 3.10 3.37
N SER A 58 11.96 3.26 2.17
CA SER A 58 11.51 2.63 0.93
C SER A 58 12.42 1.47 0.52
N LEU A 59 11.83 0.39 0.01
CA LEU A 59 12.52 -0.82 -0.42
C LEU A 59 11.81 -1.47 -1.62
N GLY A 60 12.58 -2.12 -2.49
CA GLY A 60 11.99 -3.08 -3.43
C GLY A 60 11.69 -4.40 -2.72
N ILE A 61 10.69 -5.15 -3.19
CA ILE A 61 10.27 -6.43 -2.57
C ILE A 61 11.38 -7.48 -2.50
N THR A 62 12.37 -7.41 -3.38
CA THR A 62 13.53 -8.30 -3.40
C THR A 62 14.70 -7.80 -2.53
N SER A 63 14.56 -6.67 -1.85
CA SER A 63 15.60 -6.11 -0.99
C SER A 63 15.71 -6.90 0.31
N GLN A 64 16.89 -6.86 0.93
CA GLN A 64 17.10 -7.48 2.23
C GLN A 64 16.32 -6.73 3.33
N LEU A 65 15.43 -7.43 4.00
CA LEU A 65 14.60 -6.90 5.09
C LEU A 65 15.22 -7.11 6.48
N THR A 66 16.13 -8.05 6.60
CA THR A 66 16.75 -8.45 7.86
C THR A 66 17.32 -7.27 8.64
N GLY A 67 17.00 -7.20 9.93
CA GLY A 67 17.43 -6.11 10.80
C GLY A 67 16.57 -4.84 10.74
N SER A 68 15.57 -4.80 9.87
CA SER A 68 14.57 -3.72 9.86
C SER A 68 13.46 -3.98 10.89
N ARG A 69 12.79 -2.90 11.32
CA ARG A 69 11.56 -2.93 12.11
C ARG A 69 10.62 -1.85 11.58
N ALA A 70 9.33 -2.11 11.61
CA ALA A 70 8.32 -1.16 11.20
C ALA A 70 7.01 -1.39 11.95
N ASP A 71 6.34 -0.32 12.33
CA ASP A 71 4.99 -0.36 12.92
C ASP A 71 3.91 -0.41 11.84
N PHE A 72 4.21 0.17 10.67
CA PHE A 72 3.35 0.13 9.51
C PHE A 72 4.16 -0.26 8.25
N ILE A 73 3.68 -1.27 7.53
CA ILE A 73 4.27 -1.74 6.27
C ILE A 73 3.22 -1.58 5.18
N LEU A 74 3.53 -0.77 4.18
CA LEU A 74 2.75 -0.64 2.96
C LEU A 74 3.45 -1.42 1.84
N LEU A 75 2.76 -2.43 1.30
CA LEU A 75 3.17 -3.15 0.10
C LEU A 75 2.33 -2.64 -1.07
N ASP A 76 2.94 -1.80 -1.89
CA ASP A 76 2.29 -1.08 -2.98
C ASP A 76 2.67 -1.68 -4.32
N ASP A 77 1.68 -2.18 -5.06
CA ASP A 77 1.85 -2.84 -6.38
C ASP A 77 3.04 -3.82 -6.41
N VAL A 78 3.12 -4.70 -5.41
CA VAL A 78 4.21 -5.68 -5.33
C VAL A 78 4.10 -6.78 -6.38
N GLU A 79 2.88 -7.08 -6.84
CA GLU A 79 2.62 -7.99 -7.95
C GLU A 79 2.58 -7.23 -9.27
N VAL A 80 3.45 -7.62 -10.18
CA VAL A 80 3.51 -7.08 -11.56
C VAL A 80 3.69 -8.24 -12.54
N PRO A 81 3.38 -8.08 -13.83
CA PRO A 81 3.56 -9.16 -14.80
C PRO A 81 4.94 -9.80 -14.77
N GLY A 82 6.00 -8.99 -14.58
CA GLY A 82 7.39 -9.46 -14.55
C GLY A 82 7.74 -10.41 -13.39
N ASN A 83 6.93 -10.48 -12.33
CA ASN A 83 7.19 -11.34 -11.17
C ASN A 83 6.02 -12.27 -10.80
N SER A 84 4.99 -12.37 -11.66
CA SER A 84 3.78 -13.17 -11.38
C SER A 84 3.30 -14.06 -12.53
N MET A 85 4.04 -14.09 -13.66
CA MET A 85 3.62 -14.86 -14.85
C MET A 85 3.51 -16.35 -14.61
N THR A 86 4.43 -16.94 -13.88
CA THR A 86 4.45 -18.38 -13.59
C THR A 86 4.05 -18.66 -12.13
N GLU A 87 3.59 -19.88 -11.87
CA GLU A 87 3.27 -20.31 -10.51
C GLU A 87 4.47 -20.17 -9.57
N LEU A 88 5.65 -20.62 -10.01
CA LEU A 88 6.88 -20.49 -9.23
C LEU A 88 7.22 -19.04 -8.88
N MET A 89 7.01 -18.11 -9.81
CA MET A 89 7.22 -16.68 -9.54
C MET A 89 6.24 -16.15 -8.49
N ARG A 90 4.97 -16.54 -8.56
CA ARG A 90 3.96 -16.14 -7.58
C ARG A 90 4.22 -16.73 -6.21
N GLU A 91 4.67 -17.99 -6.13
CA GLU A 91 5.06 -18.61 -4.86
C GLU A 91 6.24 -17.89 -4.23
N LYS A 92 7.27 -17.59 -5.02
CA LYS A 92 8.42 -16.80 -4.54
C LYS A 92 8.00 -15.41 -4.07
N LEU A 93 7.14 -14.73 -4.82
CA LEU A 93 6.61 -13.42 -4.43
C LEU A 93 5.83 -13.49 -3.13
N LEU A 94 4.95 -14.48 -2.98
CA LEU A 94 4.19 -14.70 -1.74
C LEU A 94 5.12 -14.96 -0.55
N GLN A 95 6.19 -15.74 -0.73
CA GLN A 95 7.20 -15.95 0.30
C GLN A 95 7.85 -14.64 0.72
N LEU A 96 8.29 -13.80 -0.23
CA LEU A 96 8.87 -12.48 0.06
C LEU A 96 7.88 -11.57 0.80
N CYS A 97 6.61 -11.57 0.40
CA CYS A 97 5.56 -10.83 1.11
C CYS A 97 5.39 -11.34 2.55
N THR A 98 5.44 -12.65 2.76
CA THR A 98 5.35 -13.25 4.10
C THR A 98 6.54 -12.89 4.98
N GLU A 99 7.75 -12.76 4.41
CA GLU A 99 8.93 -12.32 5.16
C GLU A 99 8.76 -10.93 5.80
N THR A 100 7.90 -10.08 5.22
CA THR A 100 7.62 -8.76 5.81
C THR A 100 6.93 -8.85 7.17
N GLU A 101 6.20 -9.92 7.44
CA GLU A 101 5.55 -10.15 8.74
C GLU A 101 6.57 -10.23 9.88
N SER A 102 7.78 -10.74 9.59
CA SER A 102 8.86 -10.91 10.57
C SER A 102 9.48 -9.59 11.06
N ILE A 103 9.33 -8.53 10.30
CA ILE A 103 9.88 -7.20 10.63
C ILE A 103 8.84 -6.27 11.23
N LEU A 104 7.57 -6.69 11.30
CA LEU A 104 6.52 -5.92 11.96
C LEU A 104 6.79 -5.88 13.47
N THR A 105 6.70 -4.70 14.05
CA THR A 105 6.81 -4.53 15.51
C THR A 105 5.62 -5.20 16.19
N PRO A 106 5.83 -6.03 17.21
CA PRO A 106 4.73 -6.69 17.92
C PRO A 106 3.97 -5.65 18.78
N SER A 107 2.92 -5.09 18.22
CA SER A 107 2.02 -4.12 18.85
C SER A 107 0.62 -4.27 18.26
N ASP A 108 -0.41 -3.98 19.06
CA ASP A 108 -1.80 -3.99 18.60
C ASP A 108 -2.09 -2.93 17.54
N ASP A 109 -1.28 -1.88 17.46
CA ASP A 109 -1.38 -0.81 16.48
C ASP A 109 -0.60 -1.09 15.19
N SER A 110 0.27 -2.09 15.19
CA SER A 110 1.06 -2.42 14.00
C SER A 110 0.22 -3.04 12.90
N ARG A 111 0.47 -2.65 11.65
CA ARG A 111 -0.34 -3.05 10.49
C ARG A 111 0.53 -3.34 9.27
N ILE A 112 0.06 -4.30 8.48
CA ILE A 112 0.54 -4.52 7.11
C ILE A 112 -0.63 -4.23 6.17
N CYS A 113 -0.40 -3.38 5.18
CA CYS A 113 -1.37 -3.02 4.16
C CYS A 113 -0.83 -3.41 2.79
N PHE A 114 -1.61 -4.16 2.03
CA PHE A 114 -1.35 -4.44 0.62
C PHE A 114 -2.27 -3.58 -0.23
N LEU A 115 -1.68 -2.84 -1.15
CA LEU A 115 -2.38 -2.16 -2.24
C LEU A 115 -1.97 -2.80 -3.55
N GLY A 116 -2.91 -3.03 -4.44
CA GLY A 116 -2.57 -3.55 -5.76
C GLY A 116 -3.77 -3.99 -6.57
N THR A 117 -3.51 -4.27 -7.83
CA THR A 117 -4.50 -4.73 -8.80
C THR A 117 -4.21 -6.18 -9.17
N TYR A 118 -5.24 -6.99 -9.28
CA TYR A 118 -5.11 -8.37 -9.78
C TYR A 118 -4.55 -8.39 -11.19
N GLN A 119 -3.41 -9.05 -11.36
CA GLN A 119 -2.80 -9.23 -12.67
C GLN A 119 -3.42 -10.40 -13.45
N ASN A 120 -3.97 -11.38 -12.71
CA ASN A 120 -4.63 -12.57 -13.26
C ASN A 120 -5.47 -13.25 -12.19
N SER A 121 -6.20 -14.31 -12.58
CA SER A 121 -7.06 -15.09 -11.66
C SER A 121 -6.30 -15.81 -10.54
N PHE A 122 -4.98 -15.94 -10.64
CA PHE A 122 -4.10 -16.58 -9.65
C PHE A 122 -3.22 -15.58 -8.90
N SER A 123 -3.67 -14.34 -8.83
CA SER A 123 -2.98 -13.27 -8.13
C SER A 123 -2.67 -13.64 -6.68
N ILE A 124 -1.51 -13.17 -6.16
CA ILE A 124 -1.15 -13.38 -4.75
C ILE A 124 -2.18 -12.78 -3.79
N TYR A 125 -2.91 -11.74 -4.20
CA TYR A 125 -3.90 -11.08 -3.34
C TYR A 125 -5.06 -12.02 -2.95
N THR A 126 -5.43 -12.99 -3.80
CA THR A 126 -6.42 -14.02 -3.43
C THR A 126 -5.88 -14.92 -2.31
N ARG A 127 -4.61 -15.27 -2.35
CA ARG A 127 -3.95 -16.13 -1.35
C ARG A 127 -3.70 -15.40 -0.01
N LEU A 128 -3.56 -14.07 -0.03
CA LEU A 128 -3.46 -13.27 1.20
C LEU A 128 -4.75 -13.32 2.02
N ALA A 129 -5.92 -13.35 1.37
CA ALA A 129 -7.20 -13.52 2.06
C ALA A 129 -7.26 -14.84 2.85
N GLU A 130 -6.69 -15.93 2.33
CA GLU A 130 -6.57 -17.23 3.03
C GLU A 130 -5.64 -17.14 4.26
N ARG A 131 -4.79 -16.13 4.33
CA ARG A 131 -3.85 -15.86 5.43
C ARG A 131 -4.34 -14.82 6.43
N ASN A 132 -5.65 -14.63 6.53
CA ASN A 132 -6.34 -13.70 7.44
C ASN A 132 -6.14 -12.20 7.12
N TYR A 133 -5.63 -11.85 5.95
CA TYR A 133 -5.73 -10.47 5.48
C TYR A 133 -7.17 -10.18 5.09
N LYS A 134 -7.72 -9.07 5.59
CA LYS A 134 -9.07 -8.63 5.24
C LYS A 134 -9.02 -7.84 3.93
N PRO A 135 -9.54 -8.37 2.82
CA PRO A 135 -9.55 -7.64 1.56
C PRO A 135 -10.66 -6.60 1.54
N PHE A 136 -10.38 -5.50 0.84
CA PHE A 136 -11.35 -4.51 0.41
C PHE A 136 -11.21 -4.34 -1.09
N VAL A 137 -12.30 -4.53 -1.81
CA VAL A 137 -12.34 -4.39 -3.27
C VAL A 137 -12.89 -3.03 -3.64
N TRP A 138 -12.14 -2.32 -4.46
CA TRP A 138 -12.52 -1.03 -5.03
C TRP A 138 -12.60 -1.16 -6.55
N PRO A 139 -13.78 -1.47 -7.14
CA PRO A 139 -13.95 -1.54 -8.58
C PRO A 139 -13.91 -0.14 -9.21
N ALA A 140 -13.53 -0.05 -10.47
CA ALA A 140 -13.50 1.23 -11.20
C ALA A 140 -14.90 1.86 -11.36
N ARG A 141 -15.97 1.02 -11.34
CA ARG A 141 -17.35 1.48 -11.47
C ARG A 141 -18.22 0.89 -10.36
N TYR A 142 -19.20 1.68 -9.90
CA TYR A 142 -20.16 1.19 -8.91
C TYR A 142 -20.88 -0.06 -9.43
N PRO A 143 -20.92 -1.14 -8.60
CA PRO A 143 -21.51 -2.41 -9.03
C PRO A 143 -23.03 -2.33 -9.13
N ARG A 144 -23.60 -3.09 -10.07
CA ARG A 144 -25.06 -3.25 -10.18
C ARG A 144 -25.64 -4.06 -9.04
N LYS A 145 -24.85 -4.94 -8.43
CA LYS A 145 -25.22 -5.83 -7.32
C LYS A 145 -24.05 -5.90 -6.34
N THR A 146 -24.22 -5.33 -5.18
CA THR A 146 -23.20 -5.33 -4.12
C THR A 146 -22.96 -6.73 -3.56
N GLU A 147 -23.98 -7.60 -3.59
CA GLU A 147 -23.93 -8.98 -3.10
C GLU A 147 -22.91 -9.82 -3.88
N SER A 148 -22.62 -9.48 -5.14
CA SER A 148 -21.61 -10.18 -5.95
C SER A 148 -20.20 -10.08 -5.39
N TYR A 149 -19.93 -9.12 -4.51
CA TYR A 149 -18.65 -8.93 -3.84
C TYR A 149 -18.54 -9.66 -2.49
N GLY A 150 -19.62 -10.34 -2.05
CA GLY A 150 -19.58 -11.15 -0.82
C GLY A 150 -19.18 -10.38 0.43
N GLY A 151 -19.48 -9.07 0.51
CA GLY A 151 -19.10 -8.21 1.63
C GLY A 151 -17.65 -7.67 1.57
N LEU A 152 -16.95 -7.89 0.47
CA LEU A 152 -15.57 -7.41 0.29
C LEU A 152 -15.46 -6.02 -0.37
N LEU A 153 -16.59 -5.44 -0.79
CA LEU A 153 -16.59 -4.08 -1.34
C LEU A 153 -16.06 -3.10 -0.28
N ALA A 154 -15.29 -2.11 -0.70
CA ALA A 154 -14.75 -1.10 0.22
C ALA A 154 -15.90 -0.37 0.95
N PRO A 155 -15.80 -0.13 2.27
CA PRO A 155 -16.86 0.47 3.07
C PRO A 155 -17.37 1.81 2.52
N GLN A 156 -16.47 2.65 2.02
CA GLN A 156 -16.83 3.94 1.42
C GLN A 156 -17.82 3.78 0.27
N LEU A 157 -17.68 2.75 -0.56
CA LEU A 157 -18.56 2.55 -1.71
C LEU A 157 -19.99 2.15 -1.29
N TYR A 158 -20.17 1.51 -0.13
CA TYR A 158 -21.50 1.29 0.42
C TYR A 158 -22.15 2.61 0.83
N GLU A 159 -21.38 3.48 1.49
CA GLU A 159 -21.86 4.82 1.87
C GLU A 159 -22.23 5.66 0.65
N ASP A 160 -21.41 5.66 -0.40
CA ASP A 160 -21.65 6.39 -1.63
C ASP A 160 -22.93 5.89 -2.34
N ILE A 161 -23.14 4.55 -2.38
CA ILE A 161 -24.37 3.95 -2.95
C ILE A 161 -25.60 4.34 -2.13
N GLU A 162 -25.52 4.35 -0.80
CA GLU A 162 -26.60 4.81 0.07
C GLU A 162 -26.90 6.32 -0.13
N GLN A 163 -25.90 7.12 -0.48
CA GLN A 163 -26.02 8.52 -0.80
C GLN A 163 -26.49 8.79 -2.24
N GLY A 164 -26.68 7.76 -3.06
CA GLY A 164 -27.31 7.85 -4.38
C GLY A 164 -26.36 7.67 -5.57
N ALA A 165 -25.14 7.17 -5.38
CA ALA A 165 -24.29 6.78 -6.49
C ALA A 165 -24.95 5.69 -7.34
N ASN A 166 -24.95 5.85 -8.67
CA ASN A 166 -25.65 4.93 -9.56
C ASN A 166 -24.74 3.80 -10.05
N PRO A 167 -25.30 2.60 -10.26
CA PRO A 167 -24.55 1.49 -10.85
C PRO A 167 -23.99 1.86 -12.23
N GLY A 168 -22.70 1.62 -12.42
CA GLY A 168 -21.99 1.91 -13.67
C GLY A 168 -21.31 3.28 -13.71
N GLU A 169 -21.60 4.20 -12.80
CA GLU A 169 -20.82 5.43 -12.63
C GLU A 169 -19.39 5.11 -12.16
N CYS A 170 -18.44 5.97 -12.50
CA CYS A 170 -17.06 5.85 -12.03
C CYS A 170 -16.99 6.05 -10.50
N THR A 171 -16.20 5.20 -9.82
CA THR A 171 -15.95 5.35 -8.38
C THR A 171 -14.87 6.39 -8.09
N ASP A 172 -14.13 6.82 -9.09
CA ASP A 172 -13.10 7.88 -9.03
C ASP A 172 -13.19 8.75 -10.29
N PRO A 173 -14.17 9.67 -10.35
CA PRO A 173 -14.43 10.49 -11.54
C PRO A 173 -13.32 11.51 -11.84
N ASP A 174 -12.44 11.79 -10.86
CA ASP A 174 -11.29 12.68 -11.08
C ASP A 174 -10.18 11.98 -11.87
N ARG A 175 -10.20 10.66 -11.91
CA ARG A 175 -9.18 9.81 -12.55
C ARG A 175 -9.65 9.14 -13.84
N PHE A 176 -10.91 8.76 -13.88
CA PHE A 176 -11.51 8.02 -14.98
C PHE A 176 -12.76 8.75 -15.46
N ASP A 177 -12.96 8.83 -16.76
CA ASP A 177 -14.20 9.35 -17.33
C ASP A 177 -15.15 8.22 -17.76
N ASP A 178 -16.28 8.59 -18.35
CA ASP A 178 -17.28 7.61 -18.77
C ASP A 178 -16.87 6.84 -20.05
N GLU A 179 -15.78 7.25 -20.70
CA GLU A 179 -15.26 6.62 -21.91
C GLU A 179 -14.19 5.56 -21.59
N ASP A 180 -13.63 5.55 -20.37
CA ASP A 180 -12.69 4.53 -19.86
C ASP A 180 -13.44 3.28 -19.37
#